data_6e7c5228ac1e7618cccade262b53049f
#
_entry.id   6e7c5228ac1e7618cccade262b53049f
#
_cell.length_a   1.000
_cell.length_b   1.000
_cell.length_c   1.000
_cell.angle_alpha   90.00
_cell.angle_beta   90.00
_cell.angle_gamma   90.00
#
_symmetry.space_group_name_H-M   'P 1'
#
loop_
_entity.id
_entity.type
_entity.pdbx_description
1 polymer ?
#
loop_
_entity_poly.entity_id
_entity_poly.type
_entity_poly.pdbx_seq_one_letter_code
_entity_poly.pdbx_strand_id
1 'polypeptide(L)'
;MDYKFRTKPYKHQEDIFNKIKDMPNYALLMEQGTGKTKVIIDNFSYLYKKGNIDAVLVVAPNGVHRNWINDEVPKHMPEDIKYKSMFWDNSKSKTKKFQEKFLDLLNDKELCILTCNVESFRVPKAVFNFLTFCRRKN
;
A
#
# COMPACT_ATOMS: atom_id res chain seq x y z
N MET A 1 6.69 -19.29 8.37
CA MET A 1 5.38 -18.67 8.66
C MET A 1 4.45 -18.92 7.48
N ASP A 2 3.30 -19.49 7.74
CA ASP A 2 2.31 -19.75 6.71
C ASP A 2 1.41 -18.52 6.56
N TYR A 3 1.40 -17.97 5.35
CA TYR A 3 0.55 -16.84 5.03
C TYR A 3 -0.81 -17.33 4.51
N LYS A 4 -1.90 -16.79 5.06
CA LYS A 4 -3.25 -17.15 4.64
C LYS A 4 -3.84 -16.06 3.77
N PHE A 5 -4.17 -16.41 2.53
CA PHE A 5 -4.79 -15.48 1.59
C PHE A 5 -6.26 -15.26 1.95
N ARG A 6 -6.72 -14.02 1.89
CA ARG A 6 -8.14 -13.71 2.05
C ARG A 6 -8.94 -14.17 0.83
N THR A 7 -8.41 -13.88 -0.37
CA THR A 7 -8.99 -14.35 -1.63
C THR A 7 -8.07 -15.39 -2.22
N LYS A 8 -8.66 -16.46 -2.75
CA LYS A 8 -7.88 -17.58 -3.29
C LYS A 8 -7.10 -17.10 -4.51
N PRO A 9 -5.77 -17.20 -4.51
CA PRO A 9 -4.97 -16.80 -5.67
C PRO A 9 -5.09 -17.83 -6.79
N TYR A 10 -4.94 -17.36 -8.03
CA TYR A 10 -4.68 -18.28 -9.14
C TYR A 10 -3.28 -18.84 -8.97
N LYS A 11 -3.02 -19.99 -9.59
CA LYS A 11 -1.74 -20.67 -9.44
C LYS A 11 -0.55 -19.76 -9.79
N HIS A 12 -0.65 -18.99 -10.88
CA HIS A 12 0.43 -18.08 -11.28
C HIS A 12 0.67 -16.98 -10.25
N GLN A 13 -0.38 -16.51 -9.57
CA GLN A 13 -0.25 -15.50 -8.52
C GLN A 13 0.45 -16.08 -7.29
N GLU A 14 0.09 -17.29 -6.91
CA GLU A 14 0.69 -17.97 -5.76
C GLU A 14 2.16 -18.28 -6.01
N ASP A 15 2.49 -18.76 -7.20
CA ASP A 15 3.87 -19.07 -7.59
C ASP A 15 4.75 -17.82 -7.53
N ILE A 16 4.24 -16.70 -8.05
CA ILE A 16 4.99 -15.43 -8.02
C ILE A 16 5.12 -14.94 -6.59
N PHE A 17 4.06 -15.00 -5.80
CA PHE A 17 4.09 -14.62 -4.39
C PHE A 17 5.19 -15.38 -3.63
N ASN A 18 5.22 -16.69 -3.79
CA ASN A 18 6.22 -17.53 -3.10
C ASN A 18 7.64 -17.21 -3.55
N LYS A 19 7.81 -16.79 -4.80
CA LYS A 19 9.12 -16.42 -5.34
C LYS A 19 9.62 -15.10 -4.78
N ILE A 20 8.75 -14.10 -4.64
CA ILE A 20 9.16 -12.72 -4.29
C ILE A 20 9.03 -12.38 -2.82
N LYS A 21 8.28 -13.15 -2.03
CA LYS A 21 7.90 -12.75 -0.67
C LYS A 21 9.07 -12.42 0.25
N ASP A 22 10.21 -13.02 0.04
CA ASP A 22 11.42 -12.79 0.85
C ASP A 22 12.49 -11.99 0.13
N MET A 23 12.20 -11.50 -1.07
CA MET A 23 13.13 -10.68 -1.85
C MET A 23 13.01 -9.21 -1.44
N PRO A 24 14.14 -8.51 -1.16
CA PRO A 24 14.08 -7.09 -0.77
C PRO A 24 13.64 -6.18 -1.92
N ASN A 25 13.98 -6.54 -3.15
CA ASN A 25 13.63 -5.76 -4.34
C ASN A 25 13.25 -6.70 -5.47
N TYR A 26 12.24 -6.33 -6.25
CA TYR A 26 11.83 -7.13 -7.40
C TYR A 26 11.00 -6.27 -8.35
N ALA A 27 10.85 -6.75 -9.58
CA ALA A 27 9.93 -6.17 -10.56
C ALA A 27 8.93 -7.24 -11.00
N LEU A 28 7.65 -6.89 -10.99
CA LEU A 28 6.59 -7.78 -11.46
C LEU A 28 6.27 -7.47 -12.93
N LEU A 29 6.86 -8.26 -13.82
CA LEU A 29 6.66 -8.10 -15.27
C LEU A 29 5.51 -9.01 -15.72
N MET A 30 4.35 -8.80 -15.12
CA MET A 30 3.14 -9.56 -15.45
C MET A 30 2.32 -8.79 -16.48
N GLU A 31 1.64 -9.51 -17.34
CA GLU A 31 0.74 -8.91 -18.31
C GLU A 31 -0.43 -8.20 -17.63
N GLN A 32 -0.99 -7.21 -18.30
CA GLN A 32 -2.16 -6.51 -17.81
C GLN A 32 -3.33 -7.48 -17.59
N GLY A 33 -4.06 -7.29 -16.50
CA GLY A 33 -5.21 -8.15 -16.20
C GLY A 33 -4.87 -9.47 -15.52
N THR A 34 -3.61 -9.70 -15.14
CA THR A 34 -3.19 -10.95 -14.49
C THR A 34 -3.19 -10.89 -12.96
N GLY A 35 -3.67 -9.79 -12.38
CA GLY A 35 -3.84 -9.69 -10.94
C GLY A 35 -2.59 -9.31 -10.17
N LYS A 36 -1.76 -8.41 -10.73
CA LYS A 36 -0.55 -7.89 -10.05
C LYS A 36 -0.85 -7.27 -8.69
N THR A 37 -1.93 -6.50 -8.62
CA THR A 37 -2.31 -5.78 -7.41
C THR A 37 -2.51 -6.72 -6.23
N LYS A 38 -3.20 -7.83 -6.46
CA LYS A 38 -3.39 -8.85 -5.41
C LYS A 38 -2.05 -9.39 -4.92
N VAL A 39 -1.14 -9.70 -5.83
CA VAL A 39 0.18 -10.23 -5.47
C VAL A 39 0.93 -9.23 -4.59
N ILE A 40 0.88 -7.96 -4.92
CA ILE A 40 1.55 -6.90 -4.15
C ILE A 40 0.92 -6.76 -2.77
N ILE A 41 -0.42 -6.77 -2.69
CA ILE A 41 -1.12 -6.66 -1.41
C ILE A 41 -0.79 -7.86 -0.51
N ASP A 42 -0.78 -9.06 -1.06
CA ASP A 42 -0.41 -10.25 -0.31
C ASP A 42 1.04 -10.18 0.15
N ASN A 43 1.93 -9.65 -0.69
CA ASN A 43 3.34 -9.53 -0.35
C ASN A 43 3.56 -8.56 0.84
N PHE A 44 2.99 -7.36 0.80
CA PHE A 44 3.22 -6.46 1.93
C PHE A 44 2.47 -6.91 3.18
N SER A 45 1.34 -7.59 3.05
CA SER A 45 0.65 -8.19 4.19
C SER A 45 1.50 -9.26 4.87
N TYR A 46 2.15 -10.10 4.06
CA TYR A 46 3.10 -11.09 4.55
C TYR A 46 4.27 -10.43 5.30
N LEU A 47 4.84 -9.38 4.71
CA LEU A 47 5.95 -8.64 5.33
C LEU A 47 5.53 -7.99 6.65
N TYR A 48 4.31 -7.47 6.72
CA TYR A 48 3.79 -6.91 7.96
C TYR A 48 3.64 -7.98 9.03
N LYS A 49 3.11 -9.15 8.68
CA LYS A 49 2.95 -10.25 9.63
C LYS A 49 4.29 -10.76 10.14
N LYS A 50 5.34 -10.69 9.33
CA LYS A 50 6.70 -11.03 9.76
C LYS A 50 7.34 -9.95 10.63
N GLY A 51 6.73 -8.79 10.75
CA GLY A 51 7.29 -7.68 11.51
C GLY A 51 8.35 -6.89 10.75
N ASN A 52 8.46 -7.06 9.44
CA ASN A 52 9.47 -6.39 8.62
C ASN A 52 9.07 -4.98 8.20
N ILE A 53 7.77 -4.70 8.09
CA ILE A 53 7.27 -3.38 7.70
C ILE A 53 6.06 -3.01 8.54
N ASP A 54 5.77 -1.72 8.64
CA ASP A 54 4.55 -1.19 9.26
C ASP A 54 3.94 -0.06 8.41
N ALA A 55 4.52 0.24 7.26
CA ALA A 55 4.03 1.26 6.35
C ALA A 55 4.25 0.87 4.90
N VAL A 56 3.30 1.26 4.06
CA VAL A 56 3.36 1.03 2.61
C VAL A 56 3.02 2.33 1.90
N LEU A 57 3.88 2.74 0.98
CA LEU A 57 3.61 3.86 0.08
C LEU A 57 3.44 3.31 -1.34
N VAL A 58 2.27 3.54 -1.93
CA VAL A 58 1.98 3.11 -3.30
C VAL A 58 1.94 4.34 -4.20
N VAL A 59 2.71 4.30 -5.27
CA VAL A 59 2.70 5.34 -6.30
C VAL A 59 2.07 4.75 -7.55
N ALA A 60 0.98 5.34 -8.01
CA ALA A 60 0.19 4.82 -9.13
C ALA A 60 -0.33 5.96 -9.99
N PRO A 61 -0.81 5.68 -11.21
CA PRO A 61 -1.45 6.70 -12.02
C PRO A 61 -2.69 7.31 -11.35
N ASN A 62 -3.06 8.50 -11.79
CA ASN A 62 -4.22 9.20 -11.27
C ASN A 62 -5.48 8.33 -11.41
N GLY A 63 -6.27 8.25 -10.35
CA GLY A 63 -7.45 7.40 -10.29
C GLY A 63 -7.15 5.99 -9.81
N VAL A 64 -6.06 5.38 -10.26
CA VAL A 64 -5.67 4.02 -9.84
C VAL A 64 -5.31 4.01 -8.35
N HIS A 65 -4.63 5.02 -7.86
CA HIS A 65 -4.27 5.10 -6.45
C HIS A 65 -5.49 5.15 -5.52
N ARG A 66 -6.60 5.75 -5.97
CA ARG A 66 -7.86 5.76 -5.22
C ARG A 66 -8.50 4.38 -5.21
N ASN A 67 -8.45 3.69 -6.33
CA ASN A 67 -8.99 2.34 -6.46
C ASN A 67 -8.30 1.35 -5.51
N TRP A 68 -7.01 1.52 -5.29
CA TRP A 68 -6.28 0.72 -4.32
C TRP A 68 -6.90 0.81 -2.93
N ILE A 69 -7.21 2.03 -2.50
CA ILE A 69 -7.74 2.27 -1.16
C ILE A 69 -9.21 1.87 -1.05
N ASN A 70 -10.02 2.20 -2.07
CA ASN A 70 -11.46 2.00 -2.01
C ASN A 70 -11.88 0.56 -2.31
N ASP A 71 -11.16 -0.16 -3.17
CA ASP A 71 -11.59 -1.48 -3.64
C ASP A 71 -10.57 -2.58 -3.41
N GLU A 72 -9.32 -2.40 -3.85
CA GLU A 72 -8.36 -3.50 -3.92
C GLU A 72 -7.85 -3.91 -2.54
N VAL A 73 -7.45 -2.96 -1.71
CA VAL A 73 -6.94 -3.26 -0.37
C VAL A 73 -8.04 -3.90 0.48
N PRO A 74 -9.27 -3.35 0.56
CA PRO A 74 -10.33 -4.00 1.33
C PRO A 74 -10.67 -5.41 0.85
N LYS A 75 -10.53 -5.66 -0.45
CA LYS A 75 -10.86 -6.96 -1.04
C LYS A 75 -9.84 -8.04 -0.70
N HIS A 76 -8.56 -7.71 -0.73
CA HIS A 76 -7.48 -8.71 -0.63
C HIS A 76 -6.75 -8.73 0.71
N MET A 77 -6.89 -7.70 1.54
CA MET A 77 -6.22 -7.65 2.83
C MET A 77 -6.76 -8.74 3.76
N PRO A 78 -5.89 -9.57 4.37
CA PRO A 78 -6.34 -10.56 5.35
C PRO A 78 -7.16 -9.94 6.48
N GLU A 79 -8.21 -10.63 6.90
CA GLU A 79 -9.14 -10.10 7.90
C GLU A 79 -8.51 -9.91 9.29
N ASP A 80 -7.45 -10.66 9.59
CA ASP A 80 -6.75 -10.57 10.86
C ASP A 80 -5.74 -9.43 10.93
N ILE A 81 -5.54 -8.70 9.83
CA ILE A 81 -4.66 -7.53 9.81
C ILE A 81 -5.50 -6.27 9.97
N LYS A 82 -5.24 -5.54 11.04
CA LYS A 82 -5.81 -4.21 11.22
C LYS A 82 -4.92 -3.19 10.53
N TYR A 83 -5.51 -2.30 9.78
CA TYR A 83 -4.77 -1.32 9.01
C TYR A 83 -5.53 -0.01 8.90
N LYS A 84 -4.80 1.07 8.65
CA LYS A 84 -5.36 2.35 8.23
C LYS A 84 -4.83 2.70 6.86
N SER A 85 -5.67 3.31 6.04
CA SER A 85 -5.30 3.65 4.68
C SER A 85 -5.91 4.98 4.27
N MET A 86 -5.22 5.68 3.38
CA MET A 86 -5.77 6.87 2.72
C MET A 86 -5.09 7.07 1.38
N PHE A 87 -5.77 7.74 0.46
CA PHE A 87 -5.15 8.20 -0.77
C PHE A 87 -4.86 9.69 -0.67
N TRP A 88 -3.73 10.11 -1.24
CA TRP A 88 -3.35 11.51 -1.28
C TRP A 88 -4.15 12.23 -2.37
N ASP A 89 -4.75 13.36 -2.02
CA ASP A 89 -5.52 14.18 -2.94
C ASP A 89 -4.98 15.61 -2.87
N ASN A 90 -4.27 16.04 -3.92
CA ASN A 90 -3.66 17.36 -3.96
C ASN A 90 -4.69 18.50 -3.86
N SER A 91 -5.91 18.28 -4.35
CA SER A 91 -6.96 19.30 -4.30
C SER A 91 -7.46 19.54 -2.87
N LYS A 92 -7.33 18.55 -1.99
CA LYS A 92 -7.79 18.63 -0.60
C LYS A 92 -6.65 18.69 0.41
N SER A 93 -5.39 18.58 -0.03
CA SER A 93 -4.25 18.46 0.87
C SER A 93 -4.03 19.62 1.81
N LYS A 94 -4.53 20.81 1.45
CA LYS A 94 -4.41 22.03 2.29
C LYS A 94 -5.55 22.15 3.31
N THR A 95 -6.59 21.33 3.22
CA THR A 95 -7.71 21.41 4.16
C THR A 95 -7.29 20.87 5.51
N LYS A 96 -7.85 21.47 6.56
CA LYS A 96 -7.59 21.03 7.94
C LYS A 96 -8.01 19.57 8.16
N LYS A 97 -9.15 19.20 7.62
CA LYS A 97 -9.68 17.83 7.76
C LYS A 97 -8.73 16.79 7.14
N PHE A 98 -8.18 17.09 5.97
CA PHE A 98 -7.23 16.20 5.30
C PHE A 98 -5.94 16.07 6.10
N GLN A 99 -5.42 17.18 6.62
CA GLN A 99 -4.20 17.19 7.41
C GLN A 99 -4.37 16.41 8.71
N GLU A 100 -5.52 16.53 9.37
CA GLU A 100 -5.82 15.75 10.57
C GLU A 100 -5.85 14.25 10.26
N LYS A 101 -6.46 13.87 9.15
CA LYS A 101 -6.50 12.47 8.71
C LYS A 101 -5.09 11.92 8.42
N PHE A 102 -4.25 12.74 7.81
CA PHE A 102 -2.86 12.35 7.54
C PHE A 102 -2.08 12.17 8.84
N LEU A 103 -2.25 13.08 9.80
CA LEU A 103 -1.59 12.97 11.11
C LEU A 103 -2.06 11.71 11.87
N ASP A 104 -3.34 11.38 11.79
CA ASP A 104 -3.85 10.15 12.38
C ASP A 104 -3.17 8.93 11.76
N LEU A 105 -2.97 8.94 10.45
CA LEU A 105 -2.26 7.86 9.76
C LEU A 105 -0.81 7.76 10.24
N LEU A 106 -0.12 8.91 10.37
CA LEU A 106 1.27 8.93 10.82
C LEU A 106 1.43 8.38 12.23
N ASN A 107 0.45 8.59 13.10
CA ASN A 107 0.53 8.23 14.51
C ASN A 107 -0.04 6.86 14.82
N ASP A 108 -0.60 6.17 13.84
CA ASP A 108 -1.19 4.86 14.06
C ASP A 108 -0.10 3.80 14.25
N LYS A 109 -0.36 2.85 15.13
CA LYS A 109 0.58 1.77 15.44
C LYS A 109 0.39 0.55 14.54
N GLU A 110 -0.69 0.51 13.81
CA GLU A 110 -1.01 -0.60 12.91
C GLU A 110 -0.39 -0.38 11.55
N LEU A 111 -0.63 -1.31 10.63
CA LEU A 111 -0.17 -1.15 9.25
C LEU A 111 -0.82 0.09 8.63
N CYS A 112 -0.01 0.98 8.08
CA CYS A 112 -0.47 2.21 7.45
C CYS A 112 -0.18 2.17 5.96
N ILE A 113 -1.19 2.46 5.15
CA ILE A 113 -1.09 2.42 3.69
C ILE A 113 -1.45 3.80 3.15
N LEU A 114 -0.52 4.41 2.45
CA LEU A 114 -0.72 5.69 1.76
C LEU A 114 -0.51 5.48 0.28
N THR A 115 -1.47 5.92 -0.53
CA THR A 115 -1.32 5.88 -1.99
C THR A 115 -1.33 7.31 -2.53
N CYS A 116 -0.59 7.52 -3.61
CA CYS A 116 -0.54 8.81 -4.28
C CYS A 116 -0.35 8.62 -5.78
N ASN A 117 -0.65 9.67 -6.54
CA ASN A 117 -0.40 9.64 -7.97
C ASN A 117 1.01 10.18 -8.28
N VAL A 118 1.52 9.81 -9.45
CA VAL A 118 2.87 10.21 -9.88
C VAL A 118 3.00 11.73 -9.95
N GLU A 119 1.94 12.42 -10.36
CA GLU A 119 1.92 13.88 -10.51
C GLU A 119 2.11 14.60 -9.17
N SER A 120 1.80 13.95 -8.04
CA SER A 120 2.01 14.52 -6.71
C SER A 120 3.48 14.83 -6.43
N PHE A 121 4.41 14.15 -7.11
CA PHE A 121 5.84 14.40 -6.94
C PHE A 121 6.29 15.73 -7.52
N ARG A 122 5.44 16.41 -8.28
CA ARG A 122 5.71 17.78 -8.75
C ARG A 122 5.44 18.83 -7.69
N VAL A 123 4.78 18.44 -6.60
CA VAL A 123 4.43 19.36 -5.51
C VAL A 123 5.42 19.12 -4.36
N PRO A 124 6.37 20.06 -4.10
CA PRO A 124 7.40 19.86 -3.07
C PRO A 124 6.84 19.55 -1.69
N LYS A 125 5.73 20.19 -1.33
CA LYS A 125 5.09 19.98 -0.04
C LYS A 125 4.53 18.56 0.10
N ALA A 126 3.98 18.00 -0.98
CA ALA A 126 3.50 16.61 -0.99
C ALA A 126 4.67 15.65 -0.82
N VAL A 127 5.76 15.86 -1.54
CA VAL A 127 6.97 15.02 -1.43
C VAL A 127 7.49 15.02 0.00
N PHE A 128 7.52 16.18 0.64
CA PHE A 128 7.93 16.29 2.05
C PHE A 128 7.05 15.42 2.95
N ASN A 129 5.73 15.43 2.73
CA ASN A 129 4.81 14.61 3.51
C ASN A 129 5.02 13.12 3.25
N PHE A 130 5.28 12.71 2.02
CA PHE A 130 5.54 11.31 1.69
C PHE A 130 6.83 10.81 2.37
N LEU A 131 7.89 11.62 2.37
CA LEU A 131 9.13 11.29 3.04
C LEU A 131 8.93 11.21 4.56
N THR A 132 8.16 12.11 5.12
CA THR A 132 7.81 12.09 6.54
C THR A 132 7.08 10.80 6.90
N PHE A 133 6.12 10.39 6.07
CA PHE A 133 5.41 9.13 6.26
C PHE A 133 6.36 7.94 6.27
N CYS A 134 7.25 7.86 5.31
CA CYS A 134 8.19 6.74 5.21
C CYS A 134 9.16 6.70 6.40
N ARG A 135 9.64 7.86 6.86
CA ARG A 135 10.61 7.94 7.98
C ARG A 135 9.96 7.68 9.32
N ARG A 136 8.73 8.16 9.50
CA ARG A 136 8.02 8.08 10.77
C ARG A 136 7.76 6.64 11.19
N LYS A 137 7.60 5.75 10.22
CA LYS A 137 7.21 4.37 10.45
C LYS A 137 8.39 3.39 10.51
N ASN A 138 9.57 3.87 10.56
CA ASN A 138 10.75 2.99 10.64
C ASN A 138 10.82 2.24 11.96
#